data_b854ae9d6bd2b77bfbba17ed49d63817
#
_entry.id   b854ae9d6bd2b77bfbba17ed49d63817
#
_cell.length_a   1.000
_cell.length_b   1.000
_cell.length_c   1.000
_cell.angle_alpha   90.00
_cell.angle_beta   90.00
_cell.angle_gamma   90.00
#
_symmetry.space_group_name_H-M   'P 1'
#
loop_
_entity.id
_entity.type
_entity.pdbx_description
1 polymer ?
#
loop_
_entity_poly.entity_id
_entity_poly.type
_entity_poly.pdbx_seq_one_letter_code
_entity_poly.pdbx_strand_id
1 'polypeptide(L)'
;MPLTGRWRIVEMDMWDRDAIDLVEPGFIEFAGDGTGQFGFIAVRGWMDYRSTERDGRTGVEFSWDGVDDGDQVSGRGWAAVVDDVTLTGHLFIHMGDDSGFRAGPWARADQQDG
;
A
#
# COMPACT_ATOMS: atom_id res chain seq x y z
N MET A 1 7.45 12.00 -9.53
CA MET A 1 6.86 10.69 -9.82
C MET A 1 5.40 10.70 -9.44
N PRO A 2 4.51 10.24 -10.31
CA PRO A 2 3.07 10.34 -10.02
C PRO A 2 2.59 9.54 -8.81
N LEU A 3 3.36 8.55 -8.38
CA LEU A 3 3.00 7.74 -7.22
C LEU A 3 3.41 8.36 -5.89
N THR A 4 4.24 9.39 -5.89
CA THR A 4 4.77 9.98 -4.68
C THR A 4 3.63 10.56 -3.85
N GLY A 5 3.64 10.29 -2.56
CA GLY A 5 2.62 10.76 -1.62
C GLY A 5 1.91 9.62 -0.94
N ARG A 6 0.90 9.96 -0.14
CA ARG A 6 0.14 8.99 0.63
C ARG A 6 -1.17 8.66 -0.07
N TRP A 7 -1.48 7.37 -0.13
CA TRP A 7 -2.69 6.85 -0.73
C TRP A 7 -3.51 6.12 0.32
N ARG A 8 -4.82 6.21 0.19
CA ARG A 8 -5.77 5.54 1.09
C ARG A 8 -6.11 4.17 0.52
N ILE A 9 -5.81 3.10 1.24
CA ILE A 9 -6.22 1.76 0.83
C ILE A 9 -7.72 1.64 1.08
N VAL A 10 -8.47 1.41 0.02
CA VAL A 10 -9.92 1.36 0.09
C VAL A 10 -10.48 -0.05 -0.09
N GLU A 11 -9.68 -0.97 -0.60
CA GLU A 11 -10.14 -2.33 -0.86
C GLU A 11 -8.95 -3.29 -0.88
N MET A 12 -9.14 -4.47 -0.31
CA MET A 12 -8.18 -5.57 -0.41
C MET A 12 -8.95 -6.86 -0.68
N ASP A 13 -8.30 -7.81 -1.37
CA ASP A 13 -8.95 -9.07 -1.72
C ASP A 13 -9.23 -9.94 -0.50
N MET A 14 -8.32 -9.93 0.47
CA MET A 14 -8.36 -10.86 1.61
C MET A 14 -9.16 -10.33 2.80
N TRP A 15 -9.32 -9.00 2.90
CA TRP A 15 -9.89 -8.40 4.11
C TRP A 15 -10.88 -7.30 3.74
N ASP A 16 -11.93 -7.14 4.56
CA ASP A 16 -12.90 -6.08 4.35
C ASP A 16 -12.41 -4.75 4.92
N ARG A 17 -13.15 -3.70 4.68
CA ARG A 17 -12.76 -2.34 5.03
C ARG A 17 -12.58 -2.18 6.54
N ASP A 18 -13.43 -2.77 7.33
CA ASP A 18 -13.33 -2.67 8.80
C ASP A 18 -12.06 -3.33 9.29
N ALA A 19 -11.67 -4.47 8.71
CA ALA A 19 -10.42 -5.12 9.07
C ALA A 19 -9.22 -4.28 8.64
N ILE A 20 -9.24 -3.76 7.43
CA ILE A 20 -8.14 -2.92 6.93
C ILE A 20 -7.87 -1.76 7.87
N ASP A 21 -8.92 -1.11 8.36
CA ASP A 21 -8.83 0.09 9.17
C ASP A 21 -8.80 -0.21 10.67
N LEU A 22 -8.44 -1.42 11.06
CA LEU A 22 -8.53 -1.87 12.46
C LEU A 22 -7.81 -0.94 13.43
N VAL A 23 -6.59 -0.54 13.12
CA VAL A 23 -5.76 0.30 14.00
C VAL A 23 -5.82 1.76 13.57
N GLU A 24 -5.71 2.00 12.27
CA GLU A 24 -5.78 3.33 11.68
C GLU A 24 -6.23 3.17 10.24
N PRO A 25 -6.63 4.27 9.59
CA PRO A 25 -7.01 4.17 8.18
C PRO A 25 -5.88 3.55 7.34
N GLY A 26 -6.21 2.52 6.58
CA GLY A 26 -5.24 1.82 5.76
C GLY A 26 -4.60 2.76 4.73
N PHE A 27 -3.28 2.68 4.58
CA PHE A 27 -2.56 3.58 3.69
C PHE A 27 -1.33 2.91 3.08
N ILE A 28 -0.88 3.49 1.96
CA ILE A 28 0.43 3.20 1.40
C ILE A 28 1.01 4.52 0.94
N GLU A 29 2.27 4.76 1.26
CA GLU A 29 2.91 6.04 1.01
C GLU A 29 4.27 5.84 0.37
N PHE A 30 4.54 6.61 -0.69
CA PHE A 30 5.81 6.55 -1.41
C PHE A 30 6.51 7.89 -1.26
N ALA A 31 7.66 7.90 -0.60
CA ALA A 31 8.50 9.08 -0.50
C ALA A 31 9.32 9.24 -1.78
N GLY A 32 9.78 10.45 -2.05
CA GLY A 32 10.51 10.73 -3.29
C GLY A 32 11.90 10.15 -3.35
N ASP A 33 12.40 9.60 -2.25
CA ASP A 33 13.78 9.09 -2.15
C ASP A 33 13.89 7.57 -2.38
N GLY A 34 12.82 6.93 -2.82
CA GLY A 34 12.84 5.47 -3.05
C GLY A 34 12.42 4.65 -1.85
N THR A 35 11.99 5.30 -0.78
CA THR A 35 11.49 4.60 0.40
C THR A 35 10.01 4.87 0.57
N GLY A 36 9.37 4.10 1.44
CA GLY A 36 7.96 4.30 1.72
C GLY A 36 7.51 3.50 2.92
N GLN A 37 6.23 3.59 3.21
CA GLN A 37 5.63 2.84 4.31
C GLN A 37 4.18 2.55 4.01
N PHE A 38 3.63 1.58 4.68
CA PHE A 38 2.21 1.27 4.59
C PHE A 38 1.71 0.75 5.92
N GLY A 39 0.39 0.77 6.07
CA GLY A 39 -0.25 0.20 7.23
C GLY A 39 -1.62 -0.30 6.88
N PHE A 40 -1.98 -1.48 7.37
CA PHE A 40 -3.33 -2.04 7.26
C PHE A 40 -3.47 -3.11 8.34
N ILE A 41 -4.67 -3.23 8.89
CA ILE A 41 -4.92 -4.13 10.03
C ILE A 41 -3.94 -3.77 11.15
N ALA A 42 -3.13 -4.70 11.62
CA ALA A 42 -2.06 -4.46 12.60
C ALA A 42 -0.67 -4.53 11.98
N VAL A 43 -0.60 -4.52 10.65
CA VAL A 43 0.66 -4.59 9.91
C VAL A 43 1.18 -3.20 9.65
N ARG A 44 2.46 -2.98 9.88
CA ARG A 44 3.15 -1.75 9.53
C ARG A 44 4.40 -2.13 8.79
N GLY A 45 4.55 -1.65 7.56
CA GLY A 45 5.69 -2.00 6.72
C GLY A 45 6.47 -0.77 6.27
N TRP A 46 7.77 -0.96 6.12
CA TRP A 46 8.68 0.04 5.58
C TRP A 46 9.31 -0.56 4.33
N MET A 47 9.24 0.17 3.21
CA MET A 47 9.62 -0.37 1.91
C MET A 47 10.76 0.38 1.25
N ASP A 48 11.43 -0.35 0.36
CA ASP A 48 12.41 0.15 -0.57
C ASP A 48 11.85 -0.16 -1.95
N TYR A 49 11.54 0.88 -2.74
CA TYR A 49 10.86 0.66 -4.02
C TYR A 49 11.69 1.13 -5.18
N ARG A 50 11.39 0.58 -6.35
CA ARG A 50 12.00 0.94 -7.62
C ARG A 50 10.92 1.16 -8.65
N SER A 51 11.14 2.12 -9.53
CA SER A 51 10.22 2.39 -10.61
C SER A 51 10.20 1.22 -11.59
N THR A 52 9.02 0.91 -12.09
CA THR A 52 8.83 -0.14 -13.06
C THR A 52 7.66 0.24 -13.96
N GLU A 53 7.40 -0.59 -14.95
CA GLU A 53 6.28 -0.40 -15.83
C GLU A 53 5.52 -1.72 -15.92
N ARG A 54 4.20 -1.64 -15.75
CA ARG A 54 3.33 -2.82 -15.82
C ARG A 54 2.23 -2.54 -16.83
N ASP A 55 2.20 -3.34 -17.89
CA ASP A 55 1.19 -3.21 -18.95
C ASP A 55 1.13 -1.79 -19.50
N GLY A 56 2.29 -1.15 -19.66
CA GLY A 56 2.37 0.19 -20.17
C GLY A 56 2.07 1.29 -19.16
N ARG A 57 1.90 0.93 -17.88
CA ARG A 57 1.55 1.89 -16.83
C ARG A 57 2.71 2.11 -15.89
N THR A 58 2.82 3.34 -15.40
CA THR A 58 3.80 3.69 -14.38
C THR A 58 3.51 2.93 -13.10
N GLY A 59 4.54 2.32 -12.54
CA GLY A 59 4.39 1.57 -11.32
C GLY A 59 5.69 1.45 -10.56
N VAL A 60 5.64 0.69 -9.49
CA VAL A 60 6.80 0.39 -8.66
C VAL A 60 6.72 -1.07 -8.24
N GLU A 61 7.86 -1.64 -7.96
CA GLU A 61 7.96 -2.89 -7.22
C GLU A 61 8.83 -2.65 -6.01
N PHE A 62 8.57 -3.38 -4.94
CA PHE A 62 9.24 -3.09 -3.67
C PHE A 62 9.42 -4.35 -2.83
N SER A 63 10.41 -4.29 -1.97
CA SER A 63 10.55 -5.18 -0.84
C SER A 63 10.24 -4.38 0.42
N TRP A 64 9.86 -5.06 1.48
CA TRP A 64 9.51 -4.38 2.72
C TRP A 64 9.80 -5.28 3.92
N ASP A 65 10.00 -4.64 5.07
CA ASP A 65 9.97 -5.34 6.35
C ASP A 65 9.14 -4.53 7.32
N GLY A 66 8.74 -5.14 8.41
CA GLY A 66 7.87 -4.46 9.35
C GLY A 66 7.42 -5.35 10.48
N VAL A 67 6.28 -4.99 11.06
CA VAL A 67 5.70 -5.71 12.19
C VAL A 67 4.23 -5.96 11.95
N ASP A 68 3.74 -7.07 12.51
CA ASP A 68 2.32 -7.41 12.53
C ASP A 68 1.97 -7.74 13.98
N ASP A 69 1.35 -6.78 14.66
CA ASP A 69 0.97 -6.91 16.05
C ASP A 69 2.17 -7.34 16.92
N GLY A 70 3.33 -6.74 16.65
CA GLY A 70 4.55 -7.03 17.40
C GLY A 70 5.44 -8.11 16.81
N ASP A 71 4.93 -8.94 15.91
CA ASP A 71 5.72 -9.99 15.26
C ASP A 71 6.42 -9.42 14.04
N GLN A 72 7.66 -9.80 13.85
CA GLN A 72 8.44 -9.34 12.71
C GLN A 72 7.97 -10.02 11.42
N VAL A 73 7.71 -9.22 10.38
CA VAL A 73 7.27 -9.72 9.08
C VAL A 73 8.04 -9.01 7.98
N SER A 74 8.00 -9.59 6.79
CA SER A 74 8.63 -8.99 5.61
C SER A 74 7.93 -9.49 4.36
N GLY A 75 8.29 -8.92 3.22
CA GLY A 75 7.70 -9.37 1.99
C GLY A 75 8.07 -8.51 0.79
N ARG A 76 7.23 -8.59 -0.23
CA ARG A 76 7.39 -7.86 -1.48
C ARG A 76 6.05 -7.36 -1.93
N GLY A 77 6.06 -6.56 -2.98
CA GLY A 77 4.82 -6.09 -3.57
C GLY A 77 5.08 -5.27 -4.81
N TRP A 78 3.99 -4.82 -5.40
CA TRP A 78 4.05 -3.89 -6.52
C TRP A 78 2.80 -3.02 -6.48
N ALA A 79 2.88 -1.88 -7.15
CA ALA A 79 1.74 -0.98 -7.32
C ALA A 79 1.85 -0.29 -8.66
N ALA A 80 0.73 0.04 -9.25
CA ALA A 80 0.70 0.73 -10.54
C ALA A 80 -0.48 1.69 -10.58
N VAL A 81 -0.28 2.80 -11.28
CA VAL A 81 -1.35 3.78 -11.50
C VAL A 81 -2.29 3.26 -12.57
N VAL A 82 -3.58 3.20 -12.26
CA VAL A 82 -4.60 2.79 -13.21
C VAL A 82 -5.12 4.01 -13.98
N ASP A 83 -5.38 5.08 -13.23
CA ASP A 83 -5.77 6.37 -13.78
C ASP A 83 -5.23 7.43 -12.81
N ASP A 84 -5.60 8.69 -12.99
CA ASP A 84 -5.02 9.77 -12.20
C ASP A 84 -5.33 9.69 -10.71
N VAL A 85 -6.31 8.89 -10.32
CA VAL A 85 -6.81 8.86 -8.94
C VAL A 85 -6.88 7.46 -8.34
N THR A 86 -6.40 6.43 -9.06
CA THR A 86 -6.50 5.05 -8.59
C THR A 86 -5.16 4.33 -8.71
N LEU A 87 -4.77 3.73 -7.61
CA LEU A 87 -3.59 2.87 -7.52
C LEU A 87 -4.06 1.45 -7.29
N THR A 88 -3.50 0.50 -8.01
CA THR A 88 -3.76 -0.92 -7.76
C THR A 88 -2.43 -1.61 -7.48
N GLY A 89 -2.47 -2.69 -6.73
CA GLY A 89 -1.25 -3.40 -6.43
C GLY A 89 -1.49 -4.72 -5.73
N HIS A 90 -0.40 -5.28 -5.24
CA HIS A 90 -0.44 -6.57 -4.55
C HIS A 90 0.65 -6.60 -3.49
N LEU A 91 0.31 -7.07 -2.30
CA LEU A 91 1.25 -7.22 -1.19
C LEU A 91 1.43 -8.70 -0.88
N PHE A 92 2.68 -9.11 -0.76
CA PHE A 92 3.06 -10.48 -0.42
C PHE A 92 3.75 -10.48 0.93
N ILE A 93 3.24 -11.26 1.86
CA ILE A 93 3.89 -11.47 3.17
C ILE A 93 4.71 -12.74 3.06
N HIS A 94 6.00 -12.63 3.37
CA HIS A 94 6.93 -13.76 3.26
C HIS A 94 6.43 -14.92 4.10
N MET A 95 6.22 -16.07 3.47
CA MET A 95 5.68 -17.28 4.09
C MET A 95 4.30 -17.09 4.72
N GLY A 96 3.55 -16.11 4.23
CA GLY A 96 2.22 -15.81 4.73
C GLY A 96 1.24 -15.53 3.61
N ASP A 97 0.20 -14.77 3.92
CA ASP A 97 -0.84 -14.44 2.95
C ASP A 97 -0.35 -13.42 1.93
N ASP A 98 -1.10 -13.30 0.85
CA ASP A 98 -0.92 -12.22 -0.11
C ASP A 98 -2.28 -11.70 -0.50
N SER A 99 -2.32 -10.43 -0.93
CA SER A 99 -3.59 -9.79 -1.27
C SER A 99 -3.37 -8.68 -2.27
N GLY A 100 -4.26 -8.60 -3.24
CA GLY A 100 -4.38 -7.40 -4.04
C GLY A 100 -4.97 -6.27 -3.24
N PHE A 101 -4.73 -5.04 -3.67
CA PHE A 101 -5.31 -3.86 -3.04
C PHE A 101 -5.60 -2.80 -4.07
N ARG A 102 -6.50 -1.88 -3.69
CA ARG A 102 -6.79 -0.68 -4.45
C ARG A 102 -6.76 0.50 -3.50
N ALA A 103 -6.20 1.60 -3.97
CA ALA A 103 -6.04 2.80 -3.15
C ALA A 103 -6.44 4.04 -3.95
N GLY A 104 -6.91 5.05 -3.24
CA GLY A 104 -7.27 6.33 -3.80
C GLY A 104 -6.55 7.47 -3.12
N PRO A 105 -6.83 8.72 -3.52
CA PRO A 105 -6.16 9.88 -2.94
C PRO A 105 -6.44 10.01 -1.44
N TRP A 106 -5.41 10.17 -0.67
CA TRP A 106 -5.52 10.21 0.80
C TRP A 106 -6.40 11.34 1.29
N ALA A 107 -6.09 12.56 0.89
CA ALA A 107 -6.78 13.74 1.43
C ALA A 107 -8.27 13.71 1.13
N ARG A 108 -8.63 13.31 -0.08
CA ARG A 108 -10.03 13.26 -0.48
C ARG A 108 -10.79 12.17 0.26
N ALA A 109 -10.17 11.01 0.45
CA ALA A 109 -10.81 9.86 1.08
C ALA A 109 -11.12 10.12 2.54
N ASP A 110 -10.30 10.92 3.23
CA ASP A 110 -10.42 11.11 4.68
C ASP A 110 -11.05 12.42 5.08
N GLN A 111 -11.15 13.39 4.20
CA GLN A 111 -11.72 14.68 4.54
C GLN A 111 -13.22 14.61 4.84
N GLN A 112 -13.86 13.54 4.49
CA GLN A 112 -15.30 13.40 4.70
C GLN A 112 -15.66 13.18 6.15
N ASP A 113 -14.70 12.90 6.98
CA ASP A 113 -14.94 12.65 8.39
C ASP A 113 -15.05 13.92 9.18
N GLY A 114 -14.77 15.01 8.54
CA GLY A 114 -14.67 16.33 9.15
C GLY A 114 -15.84 16.77 9.92
#